data_2e2e83082839cb94734667618cf74d59
#
_entry.id   2e2e83082839cb94734667618cf74d59
#
_cell.length_a   1.000
_cell.length_b   1.000
_cell.length_c   1.000
_cell.angle_alpha   90.00
_cell.angle_beta   90.00
_cell.angle_gamma   90.00
#
_symmetry.space_group_name_H-M   'P 1'
#
loop_
_entity.id
_entity.type
_entity.pdbx_description
1 polymer ?
#
loop_
_entity_poly.entity_id
_entity_poly.type
_entity_poly.pdbx_seq_one_letter_code
_entity_poly.pdbx_strand_id
1 'polypeptide(L)'
;MTLTDDELFKELERELFAAHEGTPDLATIDRLYADDFLSTNADGRVVDKKGWLDILKASQFPVDRITTDDFKVRKYSDTAIVTGRSAYHYAGKKLWEVRHTQVWANTSGRWQLVGWQGTSVPHEA
;
A
#
# COMPACT_ATOMS: atom_id res chain seq x y z
N MET A 1 -15.89 16.96 12.89
CA MET A 1 -15.50 15.85 13.77
C MET A 1 -14.13 15.34 13.34
N THR A 2 -13.22 15.21 14.27
CA THR A 2 -11.86 14.78 13.96
C THR A 2 -11.79 13.25 13.91
N LEU A 3 -11.18 12.71 12.87
CA LEU A 3 -10.96 11.27 12.77
C LEU A 3 -9.91 10.82 13.79
N THR A 4 -10.09 9.64 14.35
CA THR A 4 -9.02 8.98 15.12
C THR A 4 -7.90 8.57 14.16
N ASP A 5 -6.72 8.27 14.71
CA ASP A 5 -5.61 7.78 13.89
C ASP A 5 -6.00 6.50 13.16
N ASP A 6 -6.66 5.58 13.83
CA ASP A 6 -7.14 4.34 13.20
C ASP A 6 -8.07 4.63 12.02
N GLU A 7 -9.03 5.52 12.21
CA GLU A 7 -9.99 5.87 11.16
C GLU A 7 -9.29 6.53 9.97
N LEU A 8 -8.39 7.49 10.24
CA LEU A 8 -7.67 8.19 9.19
C LEU A 8 -6.83 7.23 8.35
N PHE A 9 -6.01 6.40 8.98
CA PHE A 9 -5.11 5.52 8.23
C PHE A 9 -5.83 4.33 7.60
N LYS A 10 -6.95 3.90 8.14
CA LYS A 10 -7.82 2.93 7.44
C LYS A 10 -8.41 3.51 6.17
N GLU A 11 -8.81 4.78 6.19
CA GLU A 11 -9.31 5.46 4.99
C GLU A 11 -8.22 5.64 3.95
N LEU A 12 -7.02 6.05 4.38
CA LEU A 12 -5.88 6.20 3.48
C LEU A 12 -5.49 4.86 2.84
N GLU A 13 -5.46 3.79 3.62
CA GLU A 13 -5.17 2.46 3.11
C GLU A 13 -6.23 1.99 2.13
N ARG A 14 -7.52 2.22 2.44
CA ARG A 14 -8.61 1.85 1.54
C ARG A 14 -8.51 2.58 0.22
N GLU A 15 -8.23 3.88 0.26
CA GLU A 15 -8.04 4.68 -0.95
C GLU A 15 -6.85 4.18 -1.76
N LEU A 16 -5.75 3.87 -1.08
CA LEU A 16 -4.54 3.34 -1.70
C LEU A 16 -4.83 2.02 -2.42
N PHE A 17 -5.43 1.07 -1.72
CA PHE A 17 -5.69 -0.25 -2.30
C PHE A 17 -6.75 -0.20 -3.40
N ALA A 18 -7.81 0.60 -3.21
CA ALA A 18 -8.83 0.77 -4.24
C ALA A 18 -8.24 1.32 -5.54
N ALA A 19 -7.26 2.22 -5.44
CA ALA A 19 -6.59 2.79 -6.61
C ALA A 19 -5.77 1.75 -7.39
N HIS A 20 -5.40 0.65 -6.76
CA HIS A 20 -4.64 -0.43 -7.40
C HIS A 20 -5.53 -1.53 -7.98
N GLU A 21 -6.80 -1.59 -7.60
CA GLU A 21 -7.70 -2.66 -8.02
C GLU A 21 -8.20 -2.44 -9.44
N GLY A 22 -8.13 -3.50 -10.26
CA GLY A 22 -8.57 -3.42 -11.65
C GLY A 22 -7.68 -2.50 -12.48
N THR A 23 -8.29 -1.57 -13.23
CA THR A 23 -7.52 -0.54 -13.93
C THR A 23 -6.97 0.45 -12.92
N PRO A 24 -5.65 0.60 -12.80
CA PRO A 24 -5.09 1.48 -11.77
C PRO A 24 -5.49 2.94 -11.96
N ASP A 25 -5.84 3.59 -10.84
CA ASP A 25 -6.07 5.03 -10.80
C ASP A 25 -4.73 5.72 -10.55
N LEU A 26 -4.01 6.00 -11.63
CA LEU A 26 -2.65 6.52 -11.55
C LEU A 26 -2.58 7.91 -10.90
N ALA A 27 -3.61 8.75 -11.09
CA ALA A 27 -3.63 10.08 -10.49
C ALA A 27 -3.73 10.00 -8.96
N THR A 28 -4.56 9.10 -8.43
CA THR A 28 -4.67 8.89 -6.99
C THR A 28 -3.37 8.32 -6.42
N ILE A 29 -2.78 7.35 -7.10
CA ILE A 29 -1.51 6.75 -6.66
C ILE A 29 -0.39 7.80 -6.66
N ASP A 30 -0.31 8.60 -7.72
CA ASP A 30 0.68 9.68 -7.79
C ASP A 30 0.53 10.67 -6.63
N ARG A 31 -0.70 11.00 -6.25
CA ARG A 31 -0.98 11.92 -5.15
C ARG A 31 -0.61 11.32 -3.79
N LEU A 32 -0.91 10.03 -3.59
CA LEU A 32 -0.68 9.35 -2.32
C LEU A 32 0.79 8.99 -2.09
N TYR A 33 1.55 8.77 -3.14
CA TYR A 33 2.95 8.39 -3.03
C TYR A 33 3.84 9.63 -2.98
N ALA A 34 4.72 9.70 -1.99
CA ALA A 34 5.73 10.76 -1.91
C ALA A 34 6.73 10.63 -3.05
N ASP A 35 7.35 11.73 -3.44
CA ASP A 35 8.34 11.72 -4.52
C ASP A 35 9.54 10.82 -4.22
N ASP A 36 9.90 10.68 -2.94
CA ASP A 36 11.00 9.82 -2.50
C ASP A 36 10.56 8.43 -2.03
N PHE A 37 9.34 8.02 -2.41
CA PHE A 37 8.81 6.70 -2.03
C PHE A 37 9.74 5.57 -2.47
N LEU A 38 9.92 4.59 -1.58
CA LEU A 38 10.61 3.34 -1.90
C LEU A 38 9.78 2.16 -1.41
N SER A 39 9.70 1.14 -2.24
CA SER A 39 9.07 -0.13 -1.90
C SER A 39 10.12 -1.22 -1.91
N THR A 40 10.14 -2.06 -0.88
CA THR A 40 10.87 -3.32 -0.90
C THR A 40 9.86 -4.44 -1.04
N ASN A 41 9.83 -5.05 -2.20
CA ASN A 41 8.84 -6.07 -2.54
C ASN A 41 9.22 -7.43 -1.95
N ALA A 42 8.24 -8.33 -1.89
CA ALA A 42 8.42 -9.65 -1.28
C ALA A 42 9.51 -10.48 -1.96
N ASP A 43 9.83 -10.19 -3.22
CA ASP A 43 10.91 -10.84 -3.97
C ASP A 43 12.28 -10.20 -3.75
N GLY A 44 12.36 -9.19 -2.88
CA GLY A 44 13.60 -8.48 -2.57
C GLY A 44 13.93 -7.32 -3.47
N ARG A 45 13.15 -7.05 -4.50
CA ARG A 45 13.39 -5.90 -5.38
C ARG A 45 12.99 -4.60 -4.71
N VAL A 46 13.80 -3.57 -4.91
CA VAL A 46 13.50 -2.22 -4.45
C VAL A 46 13.02 -1.40 -5.64
N VAL A 47 11.89 -0.73 -5.48
CA VAL A 47 11.24 0.03 -6.55
C VAL A 47 10.92 1.42 -6.02
N ASP A 48 11.29 2.45 -6.78
CA ASP A 48 10.92 3.83 -6.46
C ASP A 48 9.54 4.17 -7.03
N LYS A 49 9.09 5.41 -6.80
CA LYS A 49 7.77 5.86 -7.26
C LYS A 49 7.64 5.72 -8.77
N LYS A 50 8.63 6.19 -9.53
CA LYS A 50 8.59 6.09 -10.99
C LYS A 50 8.53 4.65 -11.45
N GLY A 51 9.35 3.79 -10.86
CA GLY A 51 9.36 2.37 -11.20
C GLY A 51 8.01 1.69 -10.92
N TRP A 52 7.38 2.02 -9.81
CA TRP A 52 6.06 1.48 -9.48
C TRP A 52 4.99 1.95 -10.47
N LEU A 53 4.97 3.26 -10.78
CA LEU A 53 4.03 3.79 -11.76
C LEU A 53 4.23 3.15 -13.14
N ASP A 54 5.48 2.90 -13.55
CA ASP A 54 5.76 2.21 -14.81
C ASP A 54 5.23 0.77 -14.83
N ILE A 55 5.37 0.05 -13.71
CA ILE A 55 4.80 -1.29 -13.55
C ILE A 55 3.28 -1.26 -13.73
N LEU A 56 2.62 -0.30 -13.10
CA LEU A 56 1.16 -0.17 -13.19
C LEU A 56 0.73 0.20 -14.62
N LYS A 57 1.43 1.12 -15.26
CA LYS A 57 1.14 1.52 -16.64
C LYS A 57 1.30 0.35 -17.63
N ALA A 58 2.24 -0.54 -17.36
CA ALA A 58 2.49 -1.70 -18.20
C ALA A 58 1.56 -2.88 -17.89
N SER A 59 0.57 -2.68 -17.01
CA SER A 59 -0.38 -3.73 -16.57
C SER A 59 0.32 -4.95 -15.98
N GLN A 60 1.42 -4.73 -15.27
CA GLN A 60 2.22 -5.80 -14.65
C GLN A 60 1.80 -6.10 -13.21
N PHE A 61 0.68 -5.55 -12.78
CA PHE A 61 0.10 -5.82 -11.46
C PHE A 61 -1.37 -6.20 -11.64
N PRO A 62 -1.63 -7.44 -12.10
CA PRO A 62 -2.99 -7.86 -12.48
C PRO A 62 -3.79 -8.30 -11.24
N VAL A 63 -4.23 -7.33 -10.47
CA VAL A 63 -4.99 -7.55 -9.24
C VAL A 63 -6.30 -6.78 -9.35
N ASP A 64 -7.42 -7.45 -9.09
CA ASP A 64 -8.72 -6.80 -9.13
C ASP A 64 -9.35 -6.64 -7.74
N ARG A 65 -8.77 -7.24 -6.72
CA ARG A 65 -9.27 -7.13 -5.35
C ARG A 65 -8.13 -7.29 -4.35
N ILE A 66 -8.09 -6.41 -3.36
CA ILE A 66 -7.13 -6.47 -2.26
C ILE A 66 -7.92 -6.53 -0.96
N THR A 67 -7.65 -7.54 -0.13
CA THR A 67 -8.26 -7.66 1.19
C THR A 67 -7.19 -7.53 2.25
N THR A 68 -7.57 -6.99 3.41
CA THR A 68 -6.62 -6.76 4.50
C THR A 68 -7.19 -7.19 5.82
N ASP A 69 -6.32 -7.59 6.74
CA ASP A 69 -6.66 -7.82 8.13
C ASP A 69 -5.47 -7.50 9.04
N ASP A 70 -5.67 -7.64 10.34
CA ASP A 70 -4.63 -7.42 11.35
C ASP A 70 -4.01 -6.02 11.26
N PHE A 71 -4.85 -5.02 11.03
CA PHE A 71 -4.43 -3.62 10.88
C PHE A 71 -4.00 -3.04 12.21
N LYS A 72 -2.80 -2.41 12.22
CA LYS A 72 -2.32 -1.62 13.36
C LYS A 72 -1.66 -0.36 12.87
N VAL A 73 -1.97 0.76 13.51
CA VAL A 73 -1.31 2.03 13.24
C VAL A 73 -0.63 2.55 14.50
N ARG A 74 0.60 3.06 14.33
CA ARG A 74 1.33 3.77 15.35
C ARG A 74 1.77 5.11 14.78
N LYS A 75 1.28 6.18 15.37
CA LYS A 75 1.57 7.53 14.88
C LYS A 75 2.59 8.20 15.80
N TYR A 76 3.62 8.78 15.19
CA TYR A 76 4.68 9.50 15.86
C TYR A 76 4.80 10.89 15.22
N SER A 77 4.03 11.87 15.75
CA SER A 77 4.02 13.23 15.20
C SER A 77 3.66 13.24 13.71
N ASP A 78 4.61 13.54 12.83
CA ASP A 78 4.38 13.63 11.39
C ASP A 78 4.69 12.33 10.65
N THR A 79 4.85 11.23 11.37
CA THR A 79 5.12 9.92 10.79
C THR A 79 4.18 8.88 11.39
N ALA A 80 3.69 7.98 10.55
CA ALA A 80 2.88 6.85 11.02
C ALA A 80 3.39 5.56 10.41
N ILE A 81 3.38 4.50 11.21
CA ILE A 81 3.71 3.16 10.76
C ILE A 81 2.44 2.34 10.80
N VAL A 82 2.06 1.79 9.65
CA VAL A 82 0.88 0.93 9.51
C VAL A 82 1.35 -0.46 9.15
N THR A 83 0.97 -1.43 9.95
CA THR A 83 1.25 -2.84 9.66
C THR A 83 -0.04 -3.60 9.46
N GLY A 84 0.03 -4.68 8.71
CA GLY A 84 -1.12 -5.53 8.45
C GLY A 84 -0.76 -6.70 7.57
N ARG A 85 -1.80 -7.42 7.18
CA ARG A 85 -1.69 -8.53 6.24
C ARG A 85 -2.63 -8.25 5.08
N SER A 86 -2.11 -8.33 3.85
CA SER A 86 -2.90 -8.09 2.65
C SER A 86 -2.84 -9.27 1.70
N ALA A 87 -3.98 -9.59 1.12
CA ALA A 87 -4.12 -10.65 0.14
C ALA A 87 -4.57 -10.05 -1.19
N TYR A 88 -4.00 -10.53 -2.27
CA TYR A 88 -4.17 -9.98 -3.61
C TYR A 88 -4.85 -11.01 -4.48
N HIS A 89 -5.94 -10.61 -5.12
CA HIS A 89 -6.82 -11.53 -5.83
C HIS A 89 -7.00 -11.11 -7.28
N TYR A 90 -7.26 -12.10 -8.14
CA TYR A 90 -7.70 -11.88 -9.50
C TYR A 90 -8.69 -12.97 -9.89
N ALA A 91 -9.82 -12.56 -10.45
CA ALA A 91 -10.87 -13.46 -10.91
C ALA A 91 -11.30 -14.47 -9.83
N GLY A 92 -11.41 -14.00 -8.58
CA GLY A 92 -11.84 -14.84 -7.46
C GLY A 92 -10.76 -15.71 -6.85
N LYS A 93 -9.53 -15.67 -7.37
CA LYS A 93 -8.43 -16.47 -6.84
C LYS A 93 -7.45 -15.60 -6.07
N LYS A 94 -7.02 -16.08 -4.91
CA LYS A 94 -5.94 -15.45 -4.17
C LYS A 94 -4.61 -15.78 -4.86
N LEU A 95 -3.90 -14.73 -5.32
CA LEU A 95 -2.63 -14.88 -6.02
C LEU A 95 -1.46 -14.96 -5.05
N TRP A 96 -1.44 -14.05 -4.07
CA TRP A 96 -0.41 -14.05 -3.02
C TRP A 96 -0.91 -13.28 -1.81
N GLU A 97 -0.17 -13.44 -0.72
CA GLU A 97 -0.47 -12.78 0.54
C GLU A 97 0.84 -12.33 1.17
N VAL A 98 0.85 -11.14 1.73
CA VAL A 98 2.03 -10.58 2.37
C VAL A 98 1.67 -9.98 3.73
N ARG A 99 2.64 -10.00 4.64
CA ARG A 99 2.62 -9.07 5.76
C ARG A 99 3.36 -7.84 5.31
N HIS A 100 2.75 -6.68 5.53
CA HIS A 100 3.30 -5.43 5.05
C HIS A 100 3.52 -4.42 6.16
N THR A 101 4.46 -3.52 5.90
CA THR A 101 4.69 -2.31 6.70
C THR A 101 4.60 -1.13 5.75
N GLN A 102 3.75 -0.17 6.09
CA GLN A 102 3.62 1.10 5.38
C GLN A 102 4.17 2.19 6.27
N VAL A 103 4.95 3.10 5.70
CA VAL A 103 5.41 4.30 6.41
C VAL A 103 4.79 5.51 5.72
N TRP A 104 4.02 6.26 6.48
CA TRP A 104 3.35 7.48 6.03
C TRP A 104 4.02 8.69 6.67
N ALA A 105 4.15 9.76 5.92
CA ALA A 105 4.71 11.01 6.44
C ALA A 105 3.84 12.20 6.01
N ASN A 106 3.70 13.16 6.93
CA ASN A 106 3.01 14.41 6.66
C ASN A 106 4.07 15.53 6.64
N THR A 107 4.57 15.82 5.44
CA THR A 107 5.66 16.78 5.28
C THR A 107 5.21 18.13 4.70
N SER A 108 4.01 18.20 4.15
CA SER A 108 3.51 19.42 3.48
C SER A 108 2.02 19.60 3.69
N GLY A 109 1.53 19.20 4.85
CA GLY A 109 0.11 19.35 5.21
C GLY A 109 -0.77 18.19 4.76
N ARG A 110 -0.19 17.18 4.14
CA ARG A 110 -0.93 15.96 3.75
C ARG A 110 -0.08 14.72 4.00
N TRP A 111 -0.77 13.62 4.30
CA TRP A 111 -0.13 12.33 4.50
C TRP A 111 0.17 11.68 3.16
N GLN A 112 1.42 11.26 2.99
CA GLN A 112 1.87 10.53 1.80
C GLN A 112 2.64 9.29 2.21
N LEU A 113 2.55 8.27 1.38
CA LEU A 113 3.28 7.02 1.60
C LEU A 113 4.73 7.22 1.16
N VAL A 114 5.67 7.02 2.10
CA VAL A 114 7.11 7.17 1.83
C VAL A 114 7.82 5.82 1.75
N GLY A 115 7.22 4.78 2.30
CA GLY A 115 7.84 3.46 2.28
C GLY A 115 6.83 2.34 2.38
N TRP A 116 7.14 1.23 1.76
CA TRP A 116 6.34 0.01 1.84
C TRP A 116 7.28 -1.19 1.82
N GLN A 117 6.99 -2.17 2.66
CA GLN A 117 7.70 -3.43 2.63
C GLN A 117 6.72 -4.57 2.79
N GLY A 118 6.88 -5.59 1.96
CA GLY A 118 6.08 -6.80 2.04
C GLY A 118 6.95 -8.03 2.21
N THR A 119 6.48 -8.95 3.03
CA THR A 119 7.09 -10.26 3.21
C THR A 119 6.02 -11.31 2.94
N SER A 120 6.33 -12.26 2.08
CA SER A 120 5.37 -13.30 1.71
C SER A 120 4.95 -14.13 2.91
N VAL A 121 3.65 -14.38 3.01
CA VAL A 121 3.11 -15.31 4.00
C VAL A 121 3.15 -16.71 3.37
N PRO A 122 3.79 -17.70 4.03
CA PRO A 122 3.85 -19.04 3.48
C PRO A 122 2.46 -19.66 3.37
N HIS A 123 2.26 -20.48 2.35
CA HIS A 123 1.06 -21.28 2.27
C HIS A 123 1.07 -22.32 3.39
N GLU A 124 -0.06 -22.43 4.07
CA GLU A 124 -0.21 -23.50 5.04
C GLU A 124 -0.40 -24.82 4.28
N ALA A 125 0.35 -25.80 4.69
CA ALA A 125 0.26 -27.14 4.11
C ALA A 125 -1.04 -27.84 4.51
#